data_0a9bdaad01ce0acaa97cbf10a0e49ed7
#
_entry.id   0a9bdaad01ce0acaa97cbf10a0e49ed7
#
_cell.length_a   1.000
_cell.length_b   1.000
_cell.length_c   1.000
_cell.angle_alpha   90.00
_cell.angle_beta   90.00
_cell.angle_gamma   90.00
#
_symmetry.space_group_name_H-M   'P 1'
#
loop_
_entity.id
_entity.type
_entity.pdbx_description
1 polymer ?
#
loop_
_entity_poly.entity_id
_entity_poly.type
_entity_poly.pdbx_seq_one_letter_code
_entity_poly.pdbx_strand_id
1 'polypeptide(L)'
;MNTFLFLTAFLTFVEFNCENLFDFRHDSLKNDIEFTPEGDRKWTERKYWNKLNNISKAIISCGIDGKDWHLPDLVALCEVENDSVMRDLTKRSLLRNANYEYLVTNSPDERGIDVALIYDPMHFQPIRHYPLRIKPMEGMRPTRDILYVAGRIITDDTLHIFVVHAPSRYGGEKPTRPHRMLIAKTLCGAIDSIRLASSDPNIIIAGDFNDYADSKALMQLQLHGMKNASHDAKGSNGAKATYKYKGEWNSIDHIMVSQRLYGMKVFGRINDQTFMLEPDEKYGGVQPYRTYRAWRYRNGYSDHLPLVVRFALKQPD
;
A
#
# COMPACT_ATOMS: atom_id res chain seq x y z
N MET A 1 20.82 33.03 -25.87
CA MET A 1 19.69 32.77 -24.94
C MET A 1 19.55 31.25 -24.81
N ASN A 2 20.19 30.64 -23.81
CA ASN A 2 20.10 29.19 -23.58
C ASN A 2 18.76 28.90 -22.91
N THR A 3 17.83 28.35 -23.68
CA THR A 3 16.58 27.82 -23.12
C THR A 3 16.92 26.53 -22.41
N PHE A 4 17.13 26.58 -21.10
CA PHE A 4 17.18 25.36 -20.30
C PHE A 4 15.80 24.69 -20.36
N LEU A 5 15.71 23.57 -21.07
CA LEU A 5 14.56 22.68 -20.97
C LEU A 5 14.63 22.06 -19.56
N PHE A 6 13.80 22.57 -18.64
CA PHE A 6 13.57 21.90 -17.37
C PHE A 6 12.81 20.60 -17.66
N LEU A 7 13.52 19.49 -17.66
CA LEU A 7 12.86 18.17 -17.70
C LEU A 7 12.19 17.94 -16.35
N THR A 8 10.87 18.07 -16.32
CA THR A 8 10.09 17.70 -15.14
C THR A 8 10.07 16.17 -15.05
N ALA A 9 10.73 15.61 -14.07
CA ALA A 9 10.60 14.19 -13.75
C ALA A 9 9.32 13.95 -12.96
N PHE A 10 8.64 12.85 -13.20
CA PHE A 10 7.46 12.45 -12.44
C PHE A 10 7.80 11.23 -11.57
N LEU A 11 7.16 11.16 -10.41
CA LEU A 11 7.18 10.01 -9.53
C LEU A 11 5.74 9.55 -9.30
N THR A 12 5.42 8.34 -9.71
CA THR A 12 4.10 7.72 -9.49
C THR A 12 4.21 6.71 -8.36
N PHE A 13 3.53 7.01 -7.26
CA PHE A 13 3.46 6.18 -6.08
C PHE A 13 2.08 5.52 -5.96
N VAL A 14 2.05 4.22 -5.69
CA VAL A 14 0.84 3.42 -5.51
C VAL A 14 0.83 2.82 -4.10
N GLU A 15 -0.32 2.81 -3.48
CA GLU A 15 -0.63 2.01 -2.29
C GLU A 15 -1.72 1.01 -2.64
N PHE A 16 -1.56 -0.26 -2.20
CA PHE A 16 -2.52 -1.30 -2.49
C PHE A 16 -2.53 -2.42 -1.44
N ASN A 17 -3.65 -2.62 -0.76
CA ASN A 17 -3.90 -3.82 0.04
C ASN A 17 -4.32 -4.97 -0.88
N CYS A 18 -3.57 -6.07 -0.85
CA CYS A 18 -3.70 -7.21 -1.76
C CYS A 18 -4.79 -8.22 -1.36
N GLU A 19 -5.50 -8.04 -0.25
CA GLU A 19 -6.45 -9.03 0.29
C GLU A 19 -5.83 -10.44 0.39
N ASN A 20 -4.98 -10.67 1.40
CA ASN A 20 -4.41 -11.98 1.72
C ASN A 20 -3.67 -12.62 0.52
N LEU A 21 -2.59 -12.01 0.08
CA LEU A 21 -1.73 -12.56 -0.98
C LEU A 21 -0.79 -13.62 -0.39
N PHE A 22 -1.35 -14.81 -0.14
CA PHE A 22 -0.63 -16.01 0.33
C PHE A 22 -0.20 -16.89 -0.82
N ASP A 23 0.91 -17.62 -0.63
CA ASP A 23 1.19 -18.79 -1.44
C ASP A 23 0.28 -19.98 -1.02
N PHE A 24 0.51 -21.16 -1.53
CA PHE A 24 -0.33 -22.33 -1.27
C PHE A 24 0.34 -23.35 -0.34
N ARG A 25 1.43 -22.95 0.33
CA ARG A 25 2.23 -23.79 1.24
C ARG A 25 2.05 -23.29 2.66
N HIS A 26 1.95 -24.22 3.58
CA HIS A 26 1.82 -23.89 5.00
C HIS A 26 3.17 -23.49 5.61
N ASP A 27 3.24 -22.35 6.26
CA ASP A 27 4.32 -21.98 7.18
C ASP A 27 3.95 -22.45 8.59
N SER A 28 4.69 -23.45 9.10
CA SER A 28 4.46 -24.04 10.42
C SER A 28 4.56 -23.04 11.60
N LEU A 29 5.09 -21.84 11.37
CA LEU A 29 5.20 -20.77 12.37
C LEU A 29 4.03 -19.78 12.31
N LYS A 30 3.09 -19.97 11.37
CA LYS A 30 1.99 -19.03 11.08
C LYS A 30 0.64 -19.74 11.07
N ASN A 31 -0.43 -18.96 11.28
CA ASN A 31 -1.82 -19.43 11.21
C ASN A 31 -2.39 -19.22 9.80
N ASP A 32 -1.75 -19.77 8.78
CA ASP A 32 -2.05 -19.63 7.38
C ASP A 32 -2.72 -20.87 6.74
N ILE A 33 -2.97 -21.91 7.53
CA ILE A 33 -3.48 -23.21 7.06
C ILE A 33 -4.76 -23.09 6.24
N GLU A 34 -5.57 -22.03 6.45
CA GLU A 34 -6.78 -21.78 5.63
C GLU A 34 -6.42 -21.49 4.16
N PHE A 35 -5.19 -21.00 3.88
CA PHE A 35 -4.67 -20.69 2.55
C PHE A 35 -3.80 -21.84 1.98
N THR A 36 -4.14 -23.07 2.29
CA THR A 36 -3.54 -24.26 1.68
C THR A 36 -4.56 -25.01 0.82
N PRO A 37 -4.13 -25.97 -0.03
CA PRO A 37 -5.04 -26.81 -0.83
C PRO A 37 -6.01 -27.62 0.04
N GLU A 38 -5.58 -28.04 1.22
CA GLU A 38 -6.34 -28.81 2.20
C GLU A 38 -7.16 -27.93 3.13
N GLY A 39 -6.78 -26.66 3.28
CA GLY A 39 -7.42 -25.67 4.15
C GLY A 39 -8.82 -25.25 3.68
N ASP A 40 -9.50 -24.46 4.49
CA ASP A 40 -10.90 -24.07 4.26
C ASP A 40 -11.11 -23.30 2.95
N ARG A 41 -10.12 -22.48 2.52
CA ARG A 41 -10.14 -21.76 1.27
C ARG A 41 -9.90 -22.63 0.03
N LYS A 42 -9.43 -23.89 0.26
CA LYS A 42 -9.00 -24.75 -0.85
C LYS A 42 -8.07 -23.99 -1.80
N TRP A 43 -7.03 -23.36 -1.20
CA TRP A 43 -6.14 -22.43 -1.87
C TRP A 43 -5.09 -23.18 -2.67
N THR A 44 -5.44 -23.54 -3.90
CA THR A 44 -4.58 -24.31 -4.81
C THR A 44 -3.56 -23.40 -5.51
N GLU A 45 -2.49 -24.00 -6.04
CA GLU A 45 -1.49 -23.35 -6.86
C GLU A 45 -2.11 -22.54 -8.02
N ARG A 46 -3.16 -23.07 -8.68
CA ARG A 46 -3.87 -22.35 -9.73
C ARG A 46 -4.53 -21.07 -9.22
N LYS A 47 -5.16 -21.10 -8.03
CA LYS A 47 -5.77 -19.90 -7.44
C LYS A 47 -4.72 -18.87 -7.07
N TYR A 48 -3.59 -19.31 -6.55
CA TYR A 48 -2.45 -18.47 -6.24
C TYR A 48 -1.94 -17.72 -7.47
N TRP A 49 -1.63 -18.43 -8.55
CA TRP A 49 -1.16 -17.80 -9.79
C TRP A 49 -2.20 -16.87 -10.43
N ASN A 50 -3.48 -17.21 -10.35
CA ASN A 50 -4.55 -16.30 -10.76
C ASN A 50 -4.54 -15.00 -9.95
N LYS A 51 -4.40 -15.12 -8.62
CA LYS A 51 -4.34 -13.96 -7.71
C LYS A 51 -3.11 -13.08 -8.01
N LEU A 52 -1.93 -13.68 -8.16
CA LEU A 52 -0.72 -12.95 -8.56
C LEU A 52 -0.91 -12.16 -9.86
N ASN A 53 -1.49 -12.80 -10.88
CA ASN A 53 -1.75 -12.14 -12.15
C ASN A 53 -2.82 -11.05 -12.05
N ASN A 54 -3.83 -11.23 -11.22
CA ASN A 54 -4.84 -10.19 -10.96
C ASN A 54 -4.21 -8.98 -10.23
N ILE A 55 -3.41 -9.19 -9.19
CA ILE A 55 -2.68 -8.11 -8.50
C ILE A 55 -1.73 -7.41 -9.49
N SER A 56 -0.99 -8.16 -10.29
CA SER A 56 -0.11 -7.59 -11.33
C SER A 56 -0.87 -6.71 -12.31
N LYS A 57 -2.03 -7.18 -12.81
CA LYS A 57 -2.88 -6.42 -13.72
C LYS A 57 -3.42 -5.13 -13.06
N ALA A 58 -3.78 -5.19 -11.78
CA ALA A 58 -4.18 -4.01 -11.02
C ALA A 58 -3.02 -3.00 -10.92
N ILE A 59 -1.80 -3.44 -10.59
CA ILE A 59 -0.61 -2.58 -10.51
C ILE A 59 -0.30 -1.95 -11.88
N ILE A 60 -0.27 -2.74 -12.95
CA ILE A 60 -0.03 -2.26 -14.33
C ILE A 60 -1.03 -1.16 -14.72
N SER A 61 -2.29 -1.33 -14.35
CA SER A 61 -3.34 -0.35 -14.67
C SER A 61 -3.24 0.95 -13.86
N CYS A 62 -2.48 0.97 -12.76
CA CYS A 62 -2.22 2.20 -12.00
C CYS A 62 -1.40 3.21 -12.79
N GLY A 63 -0.65 2.76 -13.79
CA GLY A 63 0.18 3.61 -14.65
C GLY A 63 -0.59 4.40 -15.72
N ILE A 64 -1.89 4.19 -15.88
CA ILE A 64 -2.71 4.88 -16.89
C ILE A 64 -2.91 6.34 -16.46
N ASP A 65 -2.54 7.29 -17.34
CA ASP A 65 -2.76 8.72 -17.15
C ASP A 65 -3.27 9.34 -18.46
N GLY A 66 -4.60 9.41 -18.60
CA GLY A 66 -5.24 9.85 -19.84
C GLY A 66 -4.91 8.91 -21.02
N LYS A 67 -4.15 9.44 -21.99
CA LYS A 67 -3.65 8.67 -23.16
C LYS A 67 -2.27 8.06 -22.94
N ASP A 68 -1.57 8.52 -21.89
CA ASP A 68 -0.24 8.06 -21.55
C ASP A 68 -0.30 6.86 -20.60
N TRP A 69 0.75 6.05 -20.63
CA TRP A 69 0.89 4.92 -19.74
C TRP A 69 2.35 4.72 -19.36
N HIS A 70 2.60 4.64 -18.07
CA HIS A 70 3.91 4.31 -17.50
C HIS A 70 3.69 3.39 -16.30
N LEU A 71 4.56 2.41 -16.11
CA LEU A 71 4.52 1.62 -14.87
C LEU A 71 4.71 2.55 -13.66
N PRO A 72 4.03 2.29 -12.53
CA PRO A 72 4.30 3.01 -11.28
C PRO A 72 5.77 2.86 -10.87
N ASP A 73 6.39 3.92 -10.35
CA ASP A 73 7.79 3.88 -9.91
C ASP A 73 7.93 3.15 -8.57
N LEU A 74 6.94 3.30 -7.71
CA LEU A 74 6.90 2.77 -6.35
C LEU A 74 5.50 2.21 -6.03
N VAL A 75 5.45 1.00 -5.46
CA VAL A 75 4.20 0.36 -5.05
C VAL A 75 4.33 -0.18 -3.63
N ALA A 76 3.64 0.44 -2.68
CA ALA A 76 3.49 -0.05 -1.32
C ALA A 76 2.36 -1.08 -1.27
N LEU A 77 2.66 -2.27 -0.77
CA LEU A 77 1.70 -3.38 -0.67
C LEU A 77 1.44 -3.75 0.77
N CYS A 78 0.18 -4.02 1.09
CA CYS A 78 -0.29 -4.61 2.33
C CYS A 78 -0.86 -6.01 2.08
N GLU A 79 -0.85 -6.85 3.11
CA GLU A 79 -1.34 -8.23 3.08
C GLU A 79 -0.61 -9.12 2.07
N VAL A 80 0.71 -9.02 2.02
CA VAL A 80 1.59 -9.98 1.34
C VAL A 80 2.17 -10.94 2.37
N GLU A 81 2.42 -12.17 1.98
CA GLU A 81 2.86 -13.19 2.94
C GLU A 81 4.38 -13.14 3.17
N ASN A 82 5.18 -13.32 2.12
CA ASN A 82 6.60 -13.61 2.29
C ASN A 82 7.45 -13.24 1.04
N ASP A 83 8.76 -13.49 1.15
CA ASP A 83 9.72 -13.27 0.05
C ASP A 83 9.39 -14.08 -1.22
N SER A 84 8.92 -15.33 -1.06
CA SER A 84 8.56 -16.17 -2.20
C SER A 84 7.41 -15.59 -3.01
N VAL A 85 6.39 -15.07 -2.32
CA VAL A 85 5.25 -14.39 -2.94
C VAL A 85 5.70 -13.15 -3.69
N MET A 86 6.57 -12.34 -3.08
CA MET A 86 7.08 -11.10 -3.71
C MET A 86 7.95 -11.40 -4.92
N ARG A 87 8.80 -12.44 -4.86
CA ARG A 87 9.58 -12.91 -6.00
C ARG A 87 8.69 -13.40 -7.13
N ASP A 88 7.66 -14.18 -6.82
CA ASP A 88 6.74 -14.69 -7.83
C ASP A 88 5.93 -13.54 -8.46
N LEU A 89 5.51 -12.56 -7.65
CA LEU A 89 4.81 -11.38 -8.14
C LEU A 89 5.67 -10.53 -9.08
N THR A 90 6.92 -10.26 -8.71
CA THR A 90 7.79 -9.34 -9.49
C THR A 90 8.52 -10.02 -10.64
N LYS A 91 8.92 -11.30 -10.48
CA LYS A 91 9.81 -11.97 -11.43
C LYS A 91 9.14 -13.06 -12.28
N ARG A 92 7.91 -13.49 -11.94
CA ARG A 92 7.25 -14.62 -12.61
C ARG A 92 5.82 -14.35 -13.09
N SER A 93 5.14 -13.37 -12.49
CA SER A 93 3.79 -12.97 -12.88
C SER A 93 3.76 -12.12 -14.16
N LEU A 94 2.68 -11.38 -14.39
CA LEU A 94 2.60 -10.39 -15.48
C LEU A 94 3.60 -9.23 -15.32
N LEU A 95 4.16 -9.01 -14.12
CA LEU A 95 5.19 -8.00 -13.86
C LEU A 95 6.61 -8.44 -14.21
N ARG A 96 6.85 -9.68 -14.63
CA ARG A 96 8.19 -10.25 -14.87
C ARG A 96 9.10 -9.42 -15.80
N ASN A 97 8.52 -8.63 -16.70
CA ASN A 97 9.25 -7.78 -17.64
C ASN A 97 9.33 -6.31 -17.18
N ALA A 98 8.80 -5.99 -16.01
CA ALA A 98 8.81 -4.64 -15.46
C ALA A 98 10.14 -4.25 -14.79
N ASN A 99 11.07 -5.19 -14.66
CA ASN A 99 12.37 -5.02 -13.97
C ASN A 99 12.26 -4.56 -12.52
N TYR A 100 11.11 -4.71 -11.90
CA TYR A 100 10.90 -4.35 -10.50
C TYR A 100 11.78 -5.15 -9.55
N GLU A 101 12.27 -4.46 -8.53
CA GLU A 101 12.82 -5.03 -7.30
C GLU A 101 11.86 -4.81 -6.14
N TYR A 102 12.09 -5.48 -5.01
CA TYR A 102 11.20 -5.39 -3.87
C TYR A 102 11.93 -5.51 -2.53
N LEU A 103 11.28 -5.02 -1.51
CA LEU A 103 11.62 -5.19 -0.09
C LEU A 103 10.35 -5.65 0.65
N VAL A 104 10.48 -6.62 1.54
CA VAL A 104 9.37 -7.17 2.33
C VAL A 104 9.79 -7.33 3.78
N THR A 105 8.86 -7.13 4.71
CA THR A 105 9.09 -7.42 6.13
C THR A 105 8.94 -8.92 6.42
N ASN A 106 9.39 -9.31 7.60
CA ASN A 106 9.06 -10.60 8.22
C ASN A 106 8.67 -10.30 9.67
N SER A 107 7.40 -10.02 9.85
CA SER A 107 6.83 -9.53 11.09
C SER A 107 6.32 -10.67 11.99
N PRO A 108 6.09 -10.39 13.29
CA PRO A 108 5.56 -11.38 14.21
C PRO A 108 4.04 -11.57 14.10
N ASP A 109 3.39 -11.03 13.07
CA ASP A 109 1.96 -11.25 12.85
C ASP A 109 1.65 -12.75 12.77
N GLU A 110 0.67 -13.19 13.55
CA GLU A 110 0.33 -14.61 13.68
C GLU A 110 -0.29 -15.19 12.40
N ARG A 111 -0.95 -14.35 11.58
CA ARG A 111 -1.53 -14.77 10.30
C ARG A 111 -0.47 -14.99 9.22
N GLY A 112 0.72 -14.39 9.39
CA GLY A 112 1.78 -14.42 8.39
C GLY A 112 1.61 -13.41 7.27
N ILE A 113 0.92 -12.30 7.51
CA ILE A 113 0.86 -11.19 6.55
C ILE A 113 1.84 -10.10 6.90
N ASP A 114 2.40 -9.50 5.87
CA ASP A 114 3.44 -8.50 5.93
C ASP A 114 3.13 -7.29 5.03
N VAL A 115 4.06 -6.36 4.98
CA VAL A 115 4.05 -5.22 4.07
C VAL A 115 5.29 -5.26 3.17
N ALA A 116 5.16 -4.75 1.95
CA ALA A 116 6.27 -4.72 1.00
C ALA A 116 6.29 -3.40 0.21
N LEU A 117 7.45 -3.10 -0.34
CA LEU A 117 7.66 -2.03 -1.31
C LEU A 117 8.22 -2.66 -2.60
N ILE A 118 7.53 -2.48 -3.72
CA ILE A 118 8.05 -2.74 -5.07
C ILE A 118 8.57 -1.42 -5.61
N TYR A 119 9.70 -1.43 -6.31
CA TYR A 119 10.30 -0.23 -6.87
C TYR A 119 10.99 -0.50 -8.21
N ASP A 120 10.96 0.51 -9.07
CA ASP A 120 11.77 0.56 -10.28
C ASP A 120 13.19 1.03 -9.91
N PRO A 121 14.24 0.18 -10.07
CA PRO A 121 15.61 0.54 -9.70
C PRO A 121 16.20 1.66 -10.55
N MET A 122 15.59 2.02 -11.68
CA MET A 122 16.00 3.19 -12.48
C MET A 122 15.52 4.51 -11.86
N HIS A 123 14.42 4.49 -11.09
CA HIS A 123 13.82 5.69 -10.50
C HIS A 123 14.01 5.79 -8.99
N PHE A 124 14.31 4.66 -8.32
CA PHE A 124 14.52 4.61 -6.88
C PHE A 124 15.63 3.62 -6.51
N GLN A 125 16.64 4.09 -5.79
CA GLN A 125 17.75 3.28 -5.32
C GLN A 125 17.75 3.24 -3.78
N PRO A 126 17.37 2.12 -3.15
CA PRO A 126 17.42 1.98 -1.70
C PRO A 126 18.85 2.18 -1.16
N ILE A 127 19.00 3.05 -0.14
CA ILE A 127 20.25 3.30 0.59
C ILE A 127 20.22 2.52 1.90
N ARG A 128 19.08 2.50 2.56
CA ARG A 128 18.88 1.83 3.85
C ARG A 128 17.42 1.40 4.02
N HIS A 129 17.20 0.21 4.55
CA HIS A 129 15.87 -0.26 4.93
C HIS A 129 15.93 -1.11 6.20
N TYR A 130 14.87 -1.11 6.97
CA TYR A 130 14.69 -1.97 8.14
C TYR A 130 13.23 -1.98 8.58
N PRO A 131 12.78 -3.04 9.27
CA PRO A 131 11.47 -3.05 9.90
C PRO A 131 11.49 -2.22 11.19
N LEU A 132 10.51 -1.34 11.38
CA LEU A 132 10.21 -0.75 12.68
C LEU A 132 9.30 -1.73 13.44
N ARG A 133 9.89 -2.45 14.38
CA ARG A 133 9.19 -3.45 15.19
C ARG A 133 8.17 -2.79 16.12
N ILE A 134 6.93 -3.25 16.04
CA ILE A 134 5.87 -2.81 16.93
C ILE A 134 5.85 -3.70 18.18
N LYS A 135 6.16 -3.13 19.34
CA LYS A 135 6.01 -3.83 20.62
C LYS A 135 4.53 -3.81 21.01
N PRO A 136 3.86 -4.98 21.07
CA PRO A 136 2.46 -5.03 21.45
C PRO A 136 2.21 -4.43 22.83
N MET A 137 1.12 -3.70 22.95
CA MET A 137 0.56 -3.27 24.24
C MET A 137 -0.15 -4.45 24.91
N GLU A 138 -0.47 -4.30 26.20
CA GLU A 138 -1.35 -5.26 26.88
C GLU A 138 -2.67 -5.45 26.12
N GLY A 139 -3.06 -6.70 25.89
CA GLY A 139 -4.25 -7.07 25.12
C GLY A 139 -4.13 -6.93 23.59
N MET A 140 -2.98 -6.51 23.08
CA MET A 140 -2.69 -6.44 21.65
C MET A 140 -1.95 -7.71 21.20
N ARG A 141 -2.44 -8.35 20.14
CA ARG A 141 -1.70 -9.46 19.49
C ARG A 141 -0.45 -8.91 18.79
N PRO A 142 0.57 -9.76 18.57
CA PRO A 142 1.65 -9.44 17.65
C PRO A 142 1.10 -8.95 16.31
N THR A 143 1.73 -7.92 15.74
CA THR A 143 1.22 -7.27 14.53
C THR A 143 2.35 -7.05 13.53
N ARG A 144 1.99 -6.57 12.35
CA ARG A 144 2.93 -6.24 11.28
C ARG A 144 3.90 -5.16 11.73
N ASP A 145 5.13 -5.30 11.29
CA ASP A 145 6.12 -4.23 11.36
C ASP A 145 5.78 -3.14 10.35
N ILE A 146 6.33 -1.95 10.55
CA ILE A 146 6.34 -0.90 9.54
C ILE A 146 7.62 -1.09 8.72
N LEU A 147 7.53 -1.20 7.40
CA LEU A 147 8.71 -1.19 6.54
C LEU A 147 9.17 0.24 6.35
N TYR A 148 10.39 0.54 6.81
CA TYR A 148 11.06 1.80 6.49
C TYR A 148 12.09 1.58 5.39
N VAL A 149 12.09 2.48 4.41
CA VAL A 149 13.07 2.52 3.33
C VAL A 149 13.49 3.96 3.09
N ALA A 150 14.80 4.23 3.12
CA ALA A 150 15.38 5.48 2.60
C ALA A 150 16.09 5.16 1.28
N GLY A 151 15.83 5.92 0.25
CA GLY A 151 16.44 5.72 -1.06
C GLY A 151 16.57 7.02 -1.83
N ARG A 152 17.39 6.97 -2.86
CA ARG A 152 17.62 8.09 -3.76
C ARG A 152 16.64 8.04 -4.92
N ILE A 153 15.98 9.15 -5.21
CA ILE A 153 15.12 9.32 -6.39
C ILE A 153 15.89 9.96 -7.55
N ILE A 154 15.26 10.03 -8.71
CA ILE A 154 15.90 10.51 -9.97
C ILE A 154 16.46 11.94 -9.88
N THR A 155 15.99 12.77 -8.95
CA THR A 155 16.50 14.12 -8.68
C THR A 155 17.70 14.15 -7.72
N ASP A 156 18.22 12.98 -7.35
CA ASP A 156 19.29 12.78 -6.36
C ASP A 156 18.88 13.11 -4.89
N ASP A 157 17.63 13.54 -4.68
CA ASP A 157 17.08 13.74 -3.34
C ASP A 157 16.87 12.40 -2.63
N THR A 158 16.98 12.41 -1.31
CA THR A 158 16.57 11.26 -0.49
C THR A 158 15.05 11.28 -0.26
N LEU A 159 14.42 10.14 -0.53
CA LEU A 159 13.02 9.87 -0.22
C LEU A 159 12.94 8.83 0.90
N HIS A 160 12.20 9.15 1.96
CA HIS A 160 11.91 8.26 3.09
C HIS A 160 10.50 7.69 2.93
N ILE A 161 10.38 6.36 2.91
CA ILE A 161 9.12 5.67 2.70
C ILE A 161 8.83 4.80 3.92
N PHE A 162 7.59 4.86 4.42
CA PHE A 162 7.05 3.96 5.44
C PHE A 162 5.86 3.23 4.83
N VAL A 163 5.91 1.89 4.78
CA VAL A 163 4.76 1.07 4.41
C VAL A 163 4.12 0.51 5.67
N VAL A 164 2.83 0.73 5.83
CA VAL A 164 2.07 0.50 7.07
C VAL A 164 0.87 -0.38 6.80
N HIS A 165 0.65 -1.38 7.65
CA HIS A 165 -0.64 -2.05 7.76
C HIS A 165 -1.06 -2.06 9.23
N ALA A 166 -1.84 -1.09 9.65
CA ALA A 166 -2.25 -0.91 11.03
C ALA A 166 -3.24 -1.99 11.49
N PRO A 167 -3.35 -2.25 12.80
CA PRO A 167 -4.33 -3.20 13.35
C PRO A 167 -5.76 -2.87 12.95
N SER A 168 -6.49 -3.92 12.50
CA SER A 168 -7.88 -3.76 12.05
C SER A 168 -8.82 -3.34 13.18
N ARG A 169 -10.03 -2.89 12.79
CA ARG A 169 -11.12 -2.59 13.73
C ARG A 169 -11.91 -3.81 14.19
N TYR A 170 -11.41 -5.02 13.88
CA TYR A 170 -12.02 -6.27 14.33
C TYR A 170 -12.05 -6.32 15.87
N GLY A 171 -13.20 -6.66 16.44
CA GLY A 171 -13.43 -6.56 17.89
C GLY A 171 -13.95 -5.19 18.35
N GLY A 172 -14.11 -4.25 17.42
CA GLY A 172 -14.68 -2.91 17.66
C GLY A 172 -13.66 -1.79 17.49
N GLU A 173 -14.11 -0.67 16.98
CA GLU A 173 -13.27 0.51 16.73
C GLU A 173 -12.66 1.08 18.00
N LYS A 174 -13.48 1.24 19.07
CA LYS A 174 -13.02 1.83 20.34
C LYS A 174 -11.93 0.99 21.04
N PRO A 175 -12.10 -0.34 21.23
CA PRO A 175 -11.07 -1.19 21.85
C PRO A 175 -9.76 -1.22 21.06
N THR A 176 -9.81 -1.18 19.74
CA THR A 176 -8.61 -1.28 18.88
C THR A 176 -7.95 0.07 18.57
N ARG A 177 -8.57 1.19 18.91
CA ARG A 177 -8.02 2.54 18.68
C ARG A 177 -6.64 2.77 19.31
N PRO A 178 -6.35 2.32 20.56
CA PRO A 178 -5.02 2.46 21.15
C PRO A 178 -3.92 1.78 20.31
N HIS A 179 -4.23 0.65 19.67
CA HIS A 179 -3.28 -0.09 18.83
C HIS A 179 -2.88 0.73 17.60
N ARG A 180 -3.84 1.36 16.90
CA ARG A 180 -3.56 2.25 15.76
C ARG A 180 -2.85 3.54 16.19
N MET A 181 -3.18 4.05 17.38
CA MET A 181 -2.44 5.18 17.96
C MET A 181 -0.97 4.84 18.27
N LEU A 182 -0.67 3.60 18.67
CA LEU A 182 0.71 3.14 18.86
C LEU A 182 1.49 3.20 17.53
N ILE A 183 0.88 2.76 16.42
CA ILE A 183 1.46 2.86 15.08
C ILE A 183 1.78 4.33 14.74
N ALA A 184 0.80 5.23 14.93
CA ALA A 184 0.98 6.66 14.65
C ALA A 184 2.11 7.28 15.50
N LYS A 185 2.21 6.94 16.79
CA LYS A 185 3.29 7.41 17.67
C LYS A 185 4.67 6.89 17.24
N THR A 186 4.74 5.62 16.82
CA THR A 186 5.99 5.03 16.30
C THR A 186 6.44 5.76 15.04
N LEU A 187 5.52 6.05 14.12
CA LEU A 187 5.81 6.84 12.93
C LEU A 187 6.27 8.26 13.27
N CYS A 188 5.60 8.95 14.19
CA CYS A 188 5.99 10.29 14.64
C CYS A 188 7.44 10.30 15.17
N GLY A 189 7.81 9.34 16.02
CA GLY A 189 9.19 9.23 16.52
C GLY A 189 10.23 8.98 15.42
N ALA A 190 9.87 8.19 14.39
CA ALA A 190 10.73 7.97 13.23
C ALA A 190 10.86 9.24 12.37
N ILE A 191 9.77 9.99 12.16
CA ILE A 191 9.76 11.28 11.46
C ILE A 191 10.65 12.29 12.18
N ASP A 192 10.53 12.38 13.51
CA ASP A 192 11.37 13.28 14.32
C ASP A 192 12.86 12.95 14.18
N SER A 193 13.19 11.65 14.17
CA SER A 193 14.58 11.20 13.93
C SER A 193 15.12 11.60 12.55
N ILE A 194 14.28 11.53 11.51
CA ILE A 194 14.66 11.98 10.16
C ILE A 194 14.87 13.50 10.13
N ARG A 195 14.00 14.26 10.80
CA ARG A 195 14.07 15.72 10.85
C ARG A 195 15.28 16.27 11.62
N LEU A 196 15.85 15.48 12.53
CA LEU A 196 17.13 15.84 13.16
C LEU A 196 18.28 15.88 12.14
N ALA A 197 18.20 15.07 11.08
CA ALA A 197 19.23 15.01 10.04
C ALA A 197 18.93 15.91 8.82
N SER A 198 17.66 16.26 8.59
CA SER A 198 17.22 17.09 7.46
C SER A 198 16.02 17.94 7.86
N SER A 199 16.11 19.26 7.65
CA SER A 199 15.06 20.20 8.04
C SER A 199 13.77 20.09 7.22
N ASP A 200 13.85 19.63 5.97
CA ASP A 200 12.71 19.50 5.04
C ASP A 200 12.79 18.19 4.23
N PRO A 201 12.66 17.02 4.89
CA PRO A 201 12.83 15.74 4.23
C PRO A 201 11.63 15.38 3.36
N ASN A 202 11.89 14.67 2.25
CA ASN A 202 10.82 14.02 1.48
C ASN A 202 10.39 12.75 2.19
N ILE A 203 9.16 12.70 2.69
CA ILE A 203 8.60 11.54 3.43
C ILE A 203 7.28 11.13 2.80
N ILE A 204 7.11 9.82 2.57
CA ILE A 204 5.83 9.16 2.24
C ILE A 204 5.55 8.13 3.33
N ILE A 205 4.31 8.13 3.84
CA ILE A 205 3.77 7.07 4.70
C ILE A 205 2.53 6.55 3.99
N ALA A 206 2.53 5.31 3.58
CA ALA A 206 1.44 4.74 2.79
C ALA A 206 1.03 3.37 3.31
N GLY A 207 -0.25 3.04 3.16
CA GLY A 207 -0.77 1.74 3.54
C GLY A 207 -2.22 1.76 4.01
N ASP A 208 -2.66 0.60 4.48
CA ASP A 208 -3.94 0.42 5.14
C ASP A 208 -3.82 0.81 6.62
N PHE A 209 -4.33 1.96 6.97
CA PHE A 209 -4.36 2.45 8.35
C PHE A 209 -5.53 1.87 9.16
N ASN A 210 -6.47 1.18 8.49
CA ASN A 210 -7.70 0.69 9.11
C ASN A 210 -8.46 1.78 9.88
N ASP A 211 -8.27 3.05 9.50
CA ASP A 211 -8.83 4.21 10.17
C ASP A 211 -9.09 5.36 9.18
N TYR A 212 -9.99 6.28 9.53
CA TYR A 212 -10.34 7.42 8.70
C TYR A 212 -9.36 8.58 8.86
N ALA A 213 -9.35 9.49 7.88
CA ALA A 213 -8.46 10.65 7.86
C ALA A 213 -8.63 11.60 9.08
N ASP A 214 -9.81 11.63 9.69
CA ASP A 214 -10.16 12.41 10.89
C ASP A 214 -9.99 11.64 12.20
N SER A 215 -9.48 10.41 12.14
CA SER A 215 -9.18 9.62 13.33
C SER A 215 -8.03 10.22 14.14
N LYS A 216 -8.01 9.93 15.45
CA LYS A 216 -6.94 10.41 16.34
C LYS A 216 -5.53 9.98 15.87
N ALA A 217 -5.41 8.79 15.28
CA ALA A 217 -4.14 8.27 14.79
C ALA A 217 -3.63 9.08 13.58
N LEU A 218 -4.49 9.34 12.59
CA LEU A 218 -4.10 10.12 11.42
C LEU A 218 -3.97 11.62 11.75
N MET A 219 -4.82 12.17 12.63
CA MET A 219 -4.65 13.54 13.13
C MET A 219 -3.31 13.73 13.83
N GLN A 220 -2.79 12.72 14.54
CA GLN A 220 -1.46 12.79 15.16
C GLN A 220 -0.35 12.95 14.10
N LEU A 221 -0.43 12.25 12.98
CA LEU A 221 0.50 12.41 11.85
C LEU A 221 0.36 13.79 11.20
N GLN A 222 -0.87 14.29 11.05
CA GLN A 222 -1.12 15.63 10.50
C GLN A 222 -0.54 16.73 11.40
N LEU A 223 -0.68 16.60 12.72
CA LEU A 223 -0.05 17.51 13.70
C LEU A 223 1.48 17.45 13.63
N HIS A 224 2.04 16.31 13.22
CA HIS A 224 3.46 16.15 12.91
C HIS A 224 3.84 16.64 11.50
N GLY A 225 2.99 17.46 10.86
CA GLY A 225 3.26 18.10 9.57
C GLY A 225 3.12 17.21 8.35
N MET A 226 2.51 16.03 8.50
CA MET A 226 2.17 15.19 7.35
C MET A 226 0.85 15.64 6.73
N LYS A 227 0.76 15.59 5.40
CA LYS A 227 -0.44 15.94 4.61
C LYS A 227 -0.99 14.70 3.93
N ASN A 228 -2.30 14.54 3.93
CA ASN A 228 -2.93 13.43 3.20
C ASN A 228 -3.02 13.74 1.71
N ALA A 229 -2.12 13.15 0.91
CA ALA A 229 -2.08 13.34 -0.53
C ALA A 229 -3.20 12.60 -1.26
N SER A 230 -3.83 11.61 -0.63
CA SER A 230 -4.96 10.84 -1.17
C SER A 230 -6.34 11.32 -0.67
N HIS A 231 -6.41 12.44 0.08
CA HIS A 231 -7.66 12.91 0.69
C HIS A 231 -8.81 13.09 -0.31
N ASP A 232 -8.50 13.66 -1.48
CA ASP A 232 -9.49 13.96 -2.53
C ASP A 232 -9.57 12.86 -3.61
N ALA A 233 -8.91 11.73 -3.39
CA ALA A 233 -8.86 10.66 -4.38
C ALA A 233 -10.26 10.06 -4.59
N LYS A 234 -10.64 9.94 -5.87
CA LYS A 234 -11.90 9.34 -6.32
C LYS A 234 -11.63 8.41 -7.49
N GLY A 235 -12.49 7.43 -7.67
CA GLY A 235 -12.52 6.59 -8.85
C GLY A 235 -13.30 7.26 -9.99
N SER A 236 -13.08 6.78 -11.19
CA SER A 236 -13.77 7.24 -12.42
C SER A 236 -14.95 6.34 -12.80
N ASN A 237 -15.02 5.12 -12.22
CA ASN A 237 -16.01 4.09 -12.56
C ASN A 237 -16.97 3.78 -11.40
N GLY A 238 -17.10 4.72 -10.45
CA GLY A 238 -18.11 4.64 -9.39
C GLY A 238 -17.57 4.35 -8.00
N ALA A 239 -16.27 4.09 -7.83
CA ALA A 239 -15.65 4.00 -6.51
C ALA A 239 -15.57 5.39 -5.85
N LYS A 240 -16.02 5.48 -4.60
CA LYS A 240 -15.97 6.72 -3.80
C LYS A 240 -14.85 6.70 -2.78
N ALA A 241 -14.33 5.52 -2.45
CA ALA A 241 -13.20 5.27 -1.57
C ALA A 241 -12.55 3.93 -1.96
N THR A 242 -11.49 3.51 -1.24
CA THR A 242 -10.74 2.30 -1.57
C THR A 242 -11.43 1.02 -1.12
N TYR A 243 -12.24 1.06 -0.08
CA TYR A 243 -12.88 -0.09 0.55
C TYR A 243 -14.39 0.10 0.66
N LYS A 244 -15.18 -0.97 0.42
CA LYS A 244 -16.64 -0.92 0.59
C LYS A 244 -17.12 -1.98 1.56
N TYR A 245 -17.84 -1.55 2.61
CA TYR A 245 -18.40 -2.43 3.62
C TYR A 245 -19.87 -2.11 3.89
N LYS A 246 -20.74 -3.12 3.80
CA LYS A 246 -22.20 -2.97 3.99
C LYS A 246 -22.84 -1.81 3.21
N GLY A 247 -22.39 -1.62 1.97
CA GLY A 247 -22.89 -0.57 1.08
C GLY A 247 -22.20 0.78 1.22
N GLU A 248 -21.43 1.00 2.27
CA GLU A 248 -20.72 2.25 2.51
C GLU A 248 -19.28 2.19 2.04
N TRP A 249 -18.84 3.22 1.32
CA TRP A 249 -17.46 3.40 0.92
C TRP A 249 -16.64 4.01 2.07
N ASN A 250 -15.47 3.44 2.31
CA ASN A 250 -14.58 3.80 3.42
C ASN A 250 -13.17 4.09 2.90
N SER A 251 -12.65 5.29 3.19
CA SER A 251 -11.25 5.66 2.96
C SER A 251 -10.43 5.28 4.18
N ILE A 252 -9.87 4.07 4.19
CA ILE A 252 -9.04 3.53 5.29
C ILE A 252 -7.59 3.31 4.85
N ASP A 253 -7.34 3.38 3.55
CA ASP A 253 -6.03 3.41 2.93
C ASP A 253 -5.63 4.88 2.70
N HIS A 254 -4.39 5.23 2.99
CA HIS A 254 -3.91 6.61 2.87
C HIS A 254 -2.48 6.69 2.35
N ILE A 255 -2.20 7.79 1.65
CA ILE A 255 -0.84 8.21 1.29
C ILE A 255 -0.61 9.57 1.94
N MET A 256 0.12 9.56 3.08
CA MET A 256 0.50 10.75 3.82
C MET A 256 1.89 11.19 3.40
N VAL A 257 2.11 12.48 3.15
CA VAL A 257 3.39 12.98 2.65
C VAL A 257 3.86 14.21 3.43
N SER A 258 5.16 14.48 3.41
CA SER A 258 5.73 15.73 3.93
C SER A 258 5.20 16.95 3.15
N GLN A 259 5.27 18.14 3.75
CA GLN A 259 4.77 19.38 3.15
C GLN A 259 5.44 19.65 1.80
N ARG A 260 6.75 19.41 1.68
CA ARG A 260 7.51 19.57 0.42
C ARG A 260 6.91 18.71 -0.70
N LEU A 261 6.73 17.41 -0.47
CA LEU A 261 6.13 16.51 -1.47
C LEU A 261 4.67 16.85 -1.75
N TYR A 262 3.92 17.31 -0.74
CA TYR A 262 2.54 17.74 -0.97
C TYR A 262 2.44 18.90 -1.96
N GLY A 263 3.40 19.83 -1.90
CA GLY A 263 3.51 20.94 -2.86
C GLY A 263 3.87 20.49 -4.29
N MET A 264 4.38 19.27 -4.46
CA MET A 264 4.73 18.67 -5.76
C MET A 264 3.64 17.74 -6.30
N LYS A 265 2.55 17.53 -5.55
CA LYS A 265 1.43 16.66 -5.98
C LYS A 265 0.77 17.19 -7.24
N VAL A 266 0.67 16.34 -8.26
CA VAL A 266 -0.06 16.62 -9.50
C VAL A 266 -1.51 16.15 -9.37
N PHE A 267 -1.73 14.88 -8.98
CA PHE A 267 -3.03 14.31 -8.70
C PHE A 267 -2.97 13.20 -7.65
N GLY A 268 -4.15 12.89 -7.08
CA GLY A 268 -4.42 11.66 -6.34
C GLY A 268 -5.72 11.05 -6.84
N ARG A 269 -5.75 9.75 -7.11
CA ARG A 269 -6.94 9.04 -7.58
C ARG A 269 -7.02 7.62 -7.02
N ILE A 270 -8.22 7.06 -7.05
CA ILE A 270 -8.46 5.63 -6.86
C ILE A 270 -8.41 4.97 -8.23
N ASN A 271 -7.65 3.89 -8.36
CA ASN A 271 -7.63 3.09 -9.57
C ASN A 271 -8.79 2.08 -9.52
N ASP A 272 -9.93 2.48 -10.08
CA ASP A 272 -11.15 1.70 -10.10
C ASP A 272 -11.50 1.20 -11.52
N GLN A 273 -10.51 0.65 -12.22
CA GLN A 273 -10.75 0.06 -13.54
C GLN A 273 -11.89 -0.95 -13.48
N THR A 274 -12.72 -0.97 -14.50
CA THR A 274 -13.97 -1.76 -14.53
C THR A 274 -13.76 -3.25 -14.24
N PHE A 275 -12.61 -3.81 -14.61
CA PHE A 275 -12.29 -5.20 -14.32
C PHE A 275 -12.02 -5.49 -12.83
N MET A 276 -11.74 -4.46 -12.01
CA MET A 276 -11.58 -4.58 -10.56
C MET A 276 -12.88 -4.33 -9.80
N LEU A 277 -13.98 -4.09 -10.49
CA LEU A 277 -15.27 -3.81 -9.91
C LEU A 277 -16.29 -4.90 -10.28
N GLU A 278 -17.24 -5.12 -9.40
CA GLU A 278 -18.44 -5.90 -9.66
C GLU A 278 -19.67 -5.13 -9.18
N PRO A 279 -20.89 -5.44 -9.70
CA PRO A 279 -22.13 -4.88 -9.17
C PRO A 279 -22.32 -5.24 -7.69
N ASP A 280 -22.75 -4.27 -6.89
CA ASP A 280 -23.23 -4.52 -5.53
C ASP A 280 -24.73 -4.74 -5.56
N GLU A 281 -25.14 -5.99 -5.75
CA GLU A 281 -26.55 -6.39 -5.88
C GLU A 281 -27.39 -6.08 -4.64
N LYS A 282 -26.73 -6.01 -3.46
CA LYS A 282 -27.45 -5.81 -2.20
C LYS A 282 -27.66 -4.33 -1.87
N TYR A 283 -26.66 -3.49 -2.12
CA TYR A 283 -26.65 -2.09 -1.70
C TYR A 283 -26.61 -1.11 -2.88
N GLY A 284 -26.53 -1.63 -4.10
CA GLY A 284 -26.49 -0.84 -5.33
C GLY A 284 -25.11 -0.28 -5.67
N GLY A 285 -25.00 0.13 -6.94
CA GLY A 285 -23.75 0.63 -7.50
C GLY A 285 -22.70 -0.47 -7.69
N VAL A 286 -21.44 -0.11 -7.50
CA VAL A 286 -20.30 -1.02 -7.65
C VAL A 286 -19.60 -1.27 -6.33
N GLN A 287 -18.83 -2.34 -6.27
CA GLN A 287 -17.95 -2.70 -5.16
C GLN A 287 -16.65 -3.31 -5.70
N PRO A 288 -15.55 -3.34 -4.92
CA PRO A 288 -14.34 -4.05 -5.32
C PRO A 288 -14.62 -5.54 -5.60
N TYR A 289 -14.06 -6.04 -6.69
CA TYR A 289 -14.17 -7.44 -7.08
C TYR A 289 -13.13 -8.25 -6.32
N ARG A 290 -13.52 -8.74 -5.13
CA ARG A 290 -12.66 -9.44 -4.17
C ARG A 290 -12.41 -10.90 -4.53
N THR A 291 -11.35 -11.45 -3.99
CA THR A 291 -10.93 -12.85 -4.20
C THR A 291 -11.94 -13.85 -3.68
N TYR A 292 -12.52 -13.56 -2.50
CA TYR A 292 -13.56 -14.38 -1.87
C TYR A 292 -14.75 -13.54 -1.43
N ARG A 293 -15.95 -14.09 -1.57
CA ARG A 293 -17.16 -13.60 -0.91
C ARG A 293 -17.62 -14.64 0.10
N ALA A 294 -17.40 -14.38 1.38
CA ALA A 294 -17.41 -15.40 2.43
C ALA A 294 -16.46 -16.55 2.06
N TRP A 295 -16.95 -17.76 1.90
CA TRP A 295 -16.14 -18.94 1.55
C TRP A 295 -16.09 -19.22 0.03
N ARG A 296 -16.86 -18.49 -0.78
CA ARG A 296 -16.93 -18.72 -2.21
C ARG A 296 -15.79 -17.99 -2.93
N TYR A 297 -14.93 -18.75 -3.60
CA TYR A 297 -13.90 -18.21 -4.48
C TYR A 297 -14.53 -17.50 -5.70
N ARG A 298 -14.08 -16.28 -5.99
CA ARG A 298 -14.61 -15.43 -7.06
C ARG A 298 -13.57 -15.12 -8.13
N ASN A 299 -12.31 -15.41 -7.88
CA ASN A 299 -11.19 -15.06 -8.77
C ASN A 299 -11.06 -13.53 -9.00
N GLY A 300 -11.37 -12.75 -7.99
CA GLY A 300 -11.26 -11.29 -8.05
C GLY A 300 -9.86 -10.77 -7.77
N TYR A 301 -9.78 -9.48 -7.56
CA TYR A 301 -8.52 -8.73 -7.39
C TYR A 301 -8.19 -8.50 -5.92
N SER A 302 -8.98 -7.68 -5.25
CA SER A 302 -8.87 -7.37 -3.83
C SER A 302 -10.20 -6.79 -3.34
N ASP A 303 -10.41 -6.76 -2.02
CA ASP A 303 -11.49 -6.00 -1.39
C ASP A 303 -11.14 -4.51 -1.19
N HIS A 304 -9.90 -4.14 -1.51
CA HIS A 304 -9.45 -2.77 -1.64
C HIS A 304 -9.17 -2.38 -3.10
N LEU A 305 -9.19 -1.09 -3.39
CA LEU A 305 -8.81 -0.52 -4.68
C LEU A 305 -7.51 0.29 -4.51
N PRO A 306 -6.57 0.22 -5.47
CA PRO A 306 -5.31 0.94 -5.34
C PRO A 306 -5.50 2.45 -5.27
N LEU A 307 -4.75 3.11 -4.39
CA LEU A 307 -4.51 4.56 -4.40
C LEU A 307 -3.32 4.89 -5.26
N VAL A 308 -3.44 5.91 -6.10
CA VAL A 308 -2.36 6.40 -6.97
C VAL A 308 -2.15 7.88 -6.70
N VAL A 309 -0.92 8.28 -6.41
CA VAL A 309 -0.52 9.69 -6.30
C VAL A 309 0.68 9.93 -7.22
N ARG A 310 0.63 11.03 -7.97
CA ARG A 310 1.72 11.45 -8.86
C ARG A 310 2.31 12.76 -8.39
N PHE A 311 3.62 12.84 -8.37
CA PHE A 311 4.39 14.02 -8.00
C PHE A 311 5.21 14.52 -9.20
N ALA A 312 5.27 15.83 -9.40
CA ALA A 312 6.17 16.48 -10.33
C ALA A 312 7.45 16.87 -9.60
N LEU A 313 8.49 16.06 -9.75
CA LEU A 313 9.78 16.31 -9.12
C LEU A 313 10.49 17.44 -9.87
N LYS A 314 10.93 18.46 -9.15
CA LYS A 314 11.76 19.54 -9.70
C LYS A 314 13.21 19.14 -9.52
N GLN A 315 14.01 19.27 -10.58
CA GLN A 315 15.47 19.23 -10.40
C GLN A 315 15.89 20.41 -9.51
N PRO A 316 16.84 20.25 -8.59
CA PRO A 316 17.40 21.35 -7.87
C PRO A 316 18.03 22.35 -8.87
N ASP A 317 17.80 23.66 -8.62
CA ASP A 317 18.38 24.77 -9.40
C ASP A 317 19.90 24.78 -9.35
#